data_b041778d9d4e81fc0cb16c8319c94652
#
_entry.id   b041778d9d4e81fc0cb16c8319c94652
#
_cell.length_a   1.000
_cell.length_b   1.000
_cell.length_c   1.000
_cell.angle_alpha   90.00
_cell.angle_beta   90.00
_cell.angle_gamma   90.00
#
_symmetry.space_group_name_H-M   'P 1'
#
loop_
_entity.id
_entity.type
_entity.pdbx_description
1 polymer ?
#
loop_
_entity_poly.entity_id
_entity_poly.type
_entity_poly.pdbx_seq_one_letter_code
_entity_poly.pdbx_strand_id
1 'polypeptide(L)'
;MSRFKNIDRVRPSAVKFLKSGHYTDALPGTRDYYEYWDGEKKRCLYGYTVDSGTPEALSVTGFHYFYLNYCPIDRAIDEIMPDGTTQSRRERTFPSFYDGDWEYYHEIEKARAQDKHMIVLKARRKGYSYKAGSMLARNYFFVRNSKNFV
;
A
#
# COMPACT_ATOMS: atom_id res chain seq x y z
N MET A 1 10.73 2.49 15.28
CA MET A 1 9.36 2.92 15.63
C MET A 1 8.96 3.97 14.62
N SER A 2 7.71 3.95 14.10
CA SER A 2 7.27 4.97 13.15
C SER A 2 7.13 6.33 13.84
N ARG A 3 7.46 7.42 13.13
CA ARG A 3 7.20 8.80 13.58
C ARG A 3 5.71 9.14 13.58
N PHE A 4 4.90 8.37 12.84
CA PHE A 4 3.45 8.55 12.76
C PHE A 4 2.72 7.63 13.74
N LYS A 5 1.60 8.11 14.29
CA LYS A 5 0.66 7.33 15.10
C LYS A 5 -0.51 6.83 14.22
N ASN A 6 -1.23 5.83 14.71
CA ASN A 6 -2.44 5.31 14.04
C ASN A 6 -2.23 4.91 12.57
N ILE A 7 -1.03 4.39 12.25
CA ILE A 7 -0.63 4.01 10.89
C ILE A 7 -1.54 2.94 10.25
N ASP A 8 -2.24 2.15 11.04
CA ASP A 8 -3.20 1.16 10.51
C ASP A 8 -4.43 1.81 9.87
N ARG A 9 -4.72 3.07 10.20
CA ARG A 9 -5.83 3.81 9.58
C ARG A 9 -5.64 4.10 8.09
N VAL A 10 -4.41 4.07 7.58
CA VAL A 10 -4.14 4.19 6.13
C VAL A 10 -4.25 2.86 5.38
N ARG A 11 -4.59 1.77 6.10
CA ARG A 11 -4.73 0.42 5.56
C ARG A 11 -6.14 -0.16 5.74
N PRO A 12 -7.22 0.61 5.59
CA PRO A 12 -8.56 0.15 5.96
C PRO A 12 -9.01 -1.07 5.14
N SER A 13 -8.72 -1.08 3.85
CA SER A 13 -9.13 -2.14 2.93
C SER A 13 -8.34 -3.42 3.14
N ALA A 14 -7.02 -3.32 3.38
CA ALA A 14 -6.18 -4.47 3.74
C ALA A 14 -6.61 -5.10 5.07
N VAL A 15 -6.86 -4.27 6.09
CA VAL A 15 -7.32 -4.74 7.42
C VAL A 15 -8.68 -5.43 7.32
N LYS A 16 -9.61 -4.87 6.54
CA LYS A 16 -10.91 -5.50 6.32
C LYS A 16 -10.75 -6.84 5.60
N PHE A 17 -9.98 -6.87 4.51
CA PHE A 17 -9.77 -8.10 3.74
C PHE A 17 -9.12 -9.21 4.58
N LEU A 18 -8.13 -8.90 5.42
CA LEU A 18 -7.51 -9.87 6.32
C LEU A 18 -8.47 -10.45 7.36
N LYS A 19 -9.49 -9.68 7.75
CA LYS A 19 -10.50 -10.11 8.73
C LYS A 19 -11.64 -10.91 8.11
N SER A 20 -12.10 -10.55 6.91
CA SER A 20 -13.35 -11.05 6.34
C SER A 20 -13.18 -11.77 4.99
N GLY A 21 -11.98 -11.72 4.37
CA GLY A 21 -11.73 -12.29 3.05
C GLY A 21 -12.29 -11.47 1.89
N HIS A 22 -12.90 -10.31 2.16
CA HIS A 22 -13.45 -9.42 1.14
C HIS A 22 -13.27 -7.95 1.51
N TYR A 23 -13.29 -7.08 0.50
CA TYR A 23 -13.05 -5.64 0.67
C TYR A 23 -14.31 -4.87 1.11
N THR A 24 -15.50 -5.33 0.70
CA THR A 24 -16.78 -4.69 1.02
C THR A 24 -17.85 -5.72 1.30
N ASP A 25 -18.79 -5.40 2.18
CA ASP A 25 -19.98 -6.22 2.45
C ASP A 25 -21.13 -5.88 1.49
N ALA A 26 -21.00 -4.82 0.71
CA ALA A 26 -21.99 -4.43 -0.27
C ALA A 26 -22.08 -5.46 -1.40
N LEU A 27 -23.30 -5.82 -1.77
CA LEU A 27 -23.55 -6.80 -2.83
C LEU A 27 -23.20 -6.23 -4.21
N PRO A 28 -22.49 -6.99 -5.06
CA PRO A 28 -22.21 -6.58 -6.43
C PRO A 28 -23.47 -6.16 -7.17
N GLY A 29 -23.40 -5.05 -7.93
CA GLY A 29 -24.52 -4.50 -8.67
C GLY A 29 -25.41 -3.52 -7.87
N THR A 30 -25.17 -3.37 -6.57
CA THR A 30 -25.87 -2.37 -5.76
C THR A 30 -25.18 -1.00 -5.83
N ARG A 31 -25.91 0.05 -5.51
CA ARG A 31 -25.39 1.41 -5.43
C ARG A 31 -24.23 1.51 -4.45
N ASP A 32 -24.37 0.94 -3.26
CA ASP A 32 -23.34 0.93 -2.20
C ASP A 32 -22.04 0.26 -2.66
N TYR A 33 -22.14 -0.79 -3.47
CA TYR A 33 -20.98 -1.46 -4.07
C TYR A 33 -20.20 -0.52 -5.00
N TYR A 34 -20.90 0.19 -5.88
CA TYR A 34 -20.26 1.13 -6.80
C TYR A 34 -19.71 2.36 -6.06
N GLU A 35 -20.42 2.89 -5.09
CA GLU A 35 -19.95 4.02 -4.26
C GLU A 35 -18.68 3.65 -3.48
N TYR A 36 -18.63 2.44 -2.92
CA TYR A 36 -17.42 1.94 -2.27
C TYR A 36 -16.22 1.92 -3.22
N TRP A 37 -16.37 1.29 -4.39
CA TRP A 37 -15.26 1.18 -5.34
C TRP A 37 -14.86 2.50 -5.99
N ASP A 38 -15.78 3.41 -6.20
CA ASP A 38 -15.48 4.78 -6.63
C ASP A 38 -14.67 5.54 -5.57
N GLY A 39 -14.99 5.38 -4.31
CA GLY A 39 -14.22 5.91 -3.19
C GLY A 39 -12.79 5.35 -3.17
N GLU A 40 -12.65 4.03 -3.26
CA GLU A 40 -11.34 3.35 -3.27
C GLU A 40 -10.49 3.74 -4.50
N LYS A 41 -11.11 3.83 -5.68
CA LYS A 41 -10.46 4.33 -6.89
C LYS A 41 -9.90 5.74 -6.71
N LYS A 42 -10.67 6.65 -6.09
CA LYS A 42 -10.21 8.01 -5.79
C LYS A 42 -9.02 8.00 -4.83
N ARG A 43 -9.05 7.17 -3.80
CA ARG A 43 -7.91 7.00 -2.87
C ARG A 43 -6.67 6.46 -3.57
N CYS A 44 -6.83 5.48 -4.45
CA CYS A 44 -5.74 4.93 -5.26
C CYS A 44 -5.17 5.94 -6.27
N LEU A 45 -5.96 6.91 -6.73
CA LEU A 45 -5.52 7.93 -7.68
C LEU A 45 -4.88 9.14 -6.99
N TYR A 46 -5.53 9.65 -5.93
CA TYR A 46 -5.22 10.95 -5.36
C TYR A 46 -4.64 10.90 -3.95
N GLY A 47 -4.61 9.71 -3.35
CA GLY A 47 -4.14 9.53 -1.98
C GLY A 47 -5.25 9.55 -0.94
N TYR A 48 -4.82 9.42 0.30
CA TYR A 48 -5.71 9.31 1.45
C TYR A 48 -5.08 10.00 2.67
N THR A 49 -5.86 10.79 3.36
CA THR A 49 -5.41 11.50 4.56
C THR A 49 -6.26 11.08 5.75
N VAL A 50 -5.59 10.76 6.85
CA VAL A 50 -6.23 10.41 8.11
C VAL A 50 -5.66 11.25 9.24
N ASP A 51 -6.46 11.44 10.28
CA ASP A 51 -5.96 11.98 11.54
C ASP A 51 -4.99 10.98 12.16
N SER A 52 -3.73 11.38 12.29
CA SER A 52 -2.65 10.56 12.85
C SER A 52 -2.64 10.59 14.39
N GLY A 53 -3.48 11.43 15.02
CA GLY A 53 -3.43 11.72 16.46
C GLY A 53 -2.18 12.52 16.86
N THR A 54 -1.52 13.13 15.88
CA THR A 54 -0.47 14.16 16.02
C THR A 54 -0.99 15.47 15.46
N PRO A 55 -0.33 16.61 15.70
CA PRO A 55 -0.73 17.88 15.09
C PRO A 55 -0.78 17.86 13.55
N GLU A 56 -0.02 16.96 12.94
CA GLU A 56 0.03 16.77 11.49
C GLU A 56 -0.78 15.53 11.10
N ALA A 57 -1.73 15.69 10.19
CA ALA A 57 -2.47 14.58 9.61
C ALA A 57 -1.54 13.67 8.78
N LEU A 58 -1.73 12.36 8.87
CA LEU A 58 -1.00 11.41 8.04
C LEU A 58 -1.64 11.35 6.65
N SER A 59 -0.91 11.83 5.65
CA SER A 59 -1.29 11.72 4.24
C SER A 59 -0.44 10.68 3.53
N VAL A 60 -1.08 9.78 2.77
CA VAL A 60 -0.41 8.83 1.89
C VAL A 60 -0.77 9.12 0.44
N THR A 61 0.20 9.01 -0.46
CA THR A 61 -0.03 9.21 -1.90
C THR A 61 -0.90 8.08 -2.47
N GLY A 62 -1.47 8.28 -3.66
CA GLY A 62 -2.27 7.26 -4.33
C GLY A 62 -1.48 5.98 -4.61
N PHE A 63 -0.22 6.07 -4.95
CA PHE A 63 0.67 4.91 -5.10
C PHE A 63 0.87 4.17 -3.80
N HIS A 64 1.12 4.90 -2.70
CA HIS A 64 1.33 4.30 -1.39
C HIS A 64 0.05 3.66 -0.87
N TYR A 65 -1.10 4.33 -1.02
CA TYR A 65 -2.39 3.77 -0.65
C TYR A 65 -2.68 2.46 -1.36
N PHE A 66 -2.48 2.42 -2.69
CA PHE A 66 -2.67 1.21 -3.49
C PHE A 66 -1.75 0.07 -3.03
N TYR A 67 -0.46 0.37 -2.82
CA TYR A 67 0.51 -0.60 -2.32
C TYR A 67 0.09 -1.22 -0.98
N LEU A 68 -0.31 -0.39 -0.02
CA LEU A 68 -0.68 -0.83 1.32
C LEU A 68 -1.99 -1.66 1.37
N ASN A 69 -2.93 -1.41 0.45
CA ASN A 69 -4.28 -1.95 0.54
C ASN A 69 -4.60 -3.02 -0.52
N TYR A 70 -3.90 -3.03 -1.66
CA TYR A 70 -4.25 -3.87 -2.81
C TYR A 70 -3.11 -4.71 -3.37
N CYS A 71 -1.91 -4.62 -2.80
CA CYS A 71 -0.75 -5.38 -3.26
C CYS A 71 -0.30 -6.40 -2.22
N PRO A 72 -0.86 -7.62 -2.22
CA PRO A 72 -0.38 -8.66 -1.33
C PRO A 72 1.08 -9.02 -1.63
N ILE A 73 1.85 -9.24 -0.58
CA ILE A 73 3.25 -9.64 -0.62
C ILE A 73 3.45 -10.97 0.09
N ASP A 74 4.46 -11.72 -0.32
CA ASP A 74 4.90 -12.89 0.43
C ASP A 74 5.95 -12.48 1.46
N ARG A 75 5.64 -12.66 2.73
CA ARG A 75 6.49 -12.34 3.86
C ARG A 75 7.01 -13.62 4.51
N ALA A 76 8.30 -13.68 4.76
CA ALA A 76 8.86 -14.72 5.61
C ALA A 76 8.52 -14.42 7.08
N ILE A 77 7.96 -15.39 7.78
CA ILE A 77 7.69 -15.37 9.21
C ILE A 77 8.52 -16.48 9.84
N ASP A 78 9.32 -16.11 10.82
CA ASP A 78 10.09 -17.06 11.61
C ASP A 78 9.26 -17.42 12.86
N GLU A 79 8.87 -18.68 12.95
CA GLU A 79 8.08 -19.23 14.04
C GLU A 79 8.99 -20.10 14.93
N ILE A 80 9.01 -19.81 16.22
CA ILE A 80 9.76 -20.60 17.18
C ILE A 80 8.88 -21.79 17.56
N MET A 81 9.34 -22.98 17.22
CA MET A 81 8.65 -24.22 17.54
C MET A 81 8.80 -24.59 19.03
N PRO A 82 7.91 -25.43 19.60
CA PRO A 82 7.98 -25.84 21.01
C PRO A 82 9.29 -26.53 21.40
N ASP A 83 10.02 -27.08 20.43
CA ASP A 83 11.35 -27.70 20.63
C ASP A 83 12.50 -26.69 20.61
N GLY A 84 12.21 -25.39 20.49
CA GLY A 84 13.18 -24.30 20.40
C GLY A 84 13.81 -24.10 19.01
N THR A 85 13.42 -24.89 18.01
CA THR A 85 13.86 -24.68 16.63
C THR A 85 13.11 -23.53 15.97
N THR A 86 13.76 -22.84 15.02
CA THR A 86 13.11 -21.78 14.24
C THR A 86 12.73 -22.35 12.88
N GLN A 87 11.42 -22.31 12.58
CA GLN A 87 10.92 -22.67 11.25
C GLN A 87 10.49 -21.41 10.51
N SER A 88 11.06 -21.18 9.31
CA SER A 88 10.65 -20.07 8.46
C SER A 88 9.56 -20.53 7.49
N ARG A 89 8.41 -19.87 7.55
CA ARG A 89 7.31 -20.07 6.58
C ARG A 89 7.03 -18.80 5.81
N ARG A 90 6.48 -18.93 4.62
CA ARG A 90 5.98 -17.79 3.85
C ARG A 90 4.49 -17.62 4.09
N GLU A 91 4.11 -16.39 4.39
CA GLU A 91 2.71 -15.99 4.53
C GLU A 91 2.41 -14.89 3.52
N ARG A 92 1.27 -15.04 2.85
CA ARG A 92 0.75 -14.00 1.97
C ARG A 92 -0.04 -13.00 2.78
N THR A 93 0.42 -11.76 2.82
CA THR A 93 -0.18 -10.68 3.60
C THR A 93 -0.06 -9.35 2.86
N PHE A 94 -0.56 -8.26 3.45
CA PHE A 94 -0.38 -6.93 2.89
C PHE A 94 0.84 -6.23 3.50
N PRO A 95 1.47 -5.29 2.77
CA PRO A 95 2.60 -4.53 3.28
C PRO A 95 2.27 -3.80 4.60
N SER A 96 3.24 -3.76 5.50
CA SER A 96 3.19 -2.87 6.65
C SER A 96 3.57 -1.44 6.25
N PHE A 97 3.08 -0.46 7.00
CA PHE A 97 3.51 0.91 6.82
C PHE A 97 4.93 1.10 7.37
N TYR A 98 5.79 1.71 6.57
CA TYR A 98 7.14 2.13 6.97
C TYR A 98 7.37 3.60 6.59
N ASP A 99 8.02 4.36 7.46
CA ASP A 99 8.30 5.78 7.23
C ASP A 99 9.15 5.99 5.95
N GLY A 100 10.12 5.11 5.69
CA GLY A 100 10.91 5.17 4.47
C GLY A 100 10.12 4.88 3.19
N ASP A 101 9.04 4.09 3.27
CA ASP A 101 8.13 3.89 2.15
C ASP A 101 7.25 5.13 1.93
N TRP A 102 6.83 5.77 3.02
CA TRP A 102 6.11 7.03 2.96
C TRP A 102 6.95 8.11 2.26
N GLU A 103 8.21 8.29 2.65
CA GLU A 103 9.13 9.22 2.01
C GLU A 103 9.35 8.88 0.53
N TYR A 104 9.59 7.60 0.22
CA TYR A 104 9.79 7.14 -1.15
C TYR A 104 8.64 7.50 -2.08
N TYR A 105 7.40 7.24 -1.69
CA TYR A 105 6.25 7.54 -2.52
C TYR A 105 5.95 9.04 -2.62
N HIS A 106 6.25 9.83 -1.60
CA HIS A 106 6.12 11.28 -1.66
C HIS A 106 7.17 11.90 -2.59
N GLU A 107 8.42 11.44 -2.55
CA GLU A 107 9.45 11.91 -3.48
C GLU A 107 9.15 11.52 -4.93
N ILE A 108 8.52 10.37 -5.19
CA ILE A 108 8.03 10.02 -6.53
C ILE A 108 7.00 11.04 -7.01
N GLU A 109 5.99 11.35 -6.22
CA GLU A 109 4.95 12.31 -6.63
C GLU A 109 5.53 13.71 -6.82
N LYS A 110 6.45 14.11 -5.98
CA LYS A 110 7.17 15.39 -6.12
C LYS A 110 8.01 15.44 -7.39
N ALA A 111 8.76 14.38 -7.70
CA ALA A 111 9.54 14.29 -8.93
C ALA A 111 8.63 14.36 -10.17
N ARG A 112 7.50 13.65 -10.16
CA ARG A 112 6.50 13.69 -11.23
C ARG A 112 5.89 15.08 -11.41
N ALA A 113 5.54 15.76 -10.31
CA ALA A 113 4.99 17.11 -10.36
C ALA A 113 5.98 18.15 -10.92
N GLN A 114 7.29 17.86 -10.82
CA GLN A 114 8.37 18.72 -11.34
C GLN A 114 8.89 18.25 -12.71
N ASP A 115 8.30 17.23 -13.31
CA ASP A 115 8.78 16.58 -14.55
C ASP A 115 10.26 16.15 -14.47
N LYS A 116 10.63 15.54 -13.32
CA LYS A 116 11.98 15.09 -13.02
C LYS A 116 12.06 13.57 -12.87
N HIS A 117 13.22 13.04 -13.20
CA HIS A 117 13.57 11.65 -12.90
C HIS A 117 13.98 11.51 -11.44
N MET A 118 13.78 10.32 -10.88
CA MET A 118 14.22 9.96 -9.55
C MET A 118 15.15 8.76 -9.62
N ILE A 119 16.29 8.85 -8.95
CA ILE A 119 17.23 7.74 -8.77
C ILE A 119 17.15 7.27 -7.33
N VAL A 120 16.96 5.97 -7.13
CA VAL A 120 16.86 5.36 -5.79
C VAL A 120 18.04 4.46 -5.52
N LEU A 121 18.86 4.85 -4.56
CA LEU A 121 19.90 4.00 -4.01
C LEU A 121 19.35 3.21 -2.83
N LYS A 122 19.44 1.90 -2.87
CA LYS A 122 18.83 1.03 -1.87
C LYS A 122 19.69 -0.18 -1.52
N ALA A 123 19.59 -0.66 -0.30
CA ALA A 123 20.10 -1.98 0.07
C ALA A 123 19.24 -3.10 -0.53
N ARG A 124 19.81 -4.30 -0.64
CA ARG A 124 19.07 -5.51 -1.07
C ARG A 124 17.93 -5.84 -0.09
N ARG A 125 16.92 -6.55 -0.58
CA ARG A 125 15.77 -7.08 0.20
C ARG A 125 14.90 -6.02 0.90
N LYS A 126 14.79 -4.81 0.33
CA LYS A 126 13.91 -3.74 0.83
C LYS A 126 12.54 -3.67 0.13
N GLY A 127 12.12 -4.73 -0.56
CA GLY A 127 10.78 -4.84 -1.15
C GLY A 127 10.53 -3.91 -2.36
N TYR A 128 11.56 -3.31 -2.96
CA TYR A 128 11.35 -2.35 -4.07
C TYR A 128 10.74 -2.98 -5.32
N SER A 129 10.95 -4.27 -5.59
CA SER A 129 10.29 -4.95 -6.71
C SER A 129 8.78 -4.98 -6.54
N TYR A 130 8.29 -5.23 -5.31
CA TYR A 130 6.87 -5.14 -4.99
C TYR A 130 6.33 -3.72 -5.16
N LYS A 131 7.09 -2.71 -4.72
CA LYS A 131 6.71 -1.29 -4.88
C LYS A 131 6.63 -0.88 -6.34
N ALA A 132 7.64 -1.23 -7.16
CA ALA A 132 7.62 -0.98 -8.59
C ALA A 132 6.45 -1.71 -9.26
N GLY A 133 6.27 -3.00 -9.01
CA GLY A 133 5.15 -3.78 -9.53
C GLY A 133 3.79 -3.19 -9.14
N SER A 134 3.65 -2.69 -7.91
CA SER A 134 2.41 -2.05 -7.45
C SER A 134 2.10 -0.75 -8.21
N MET A 135 3.12 0.07 -8.50
CA MET A 135 2.94 1.29 -9.29
C MET A 135 2.48 0.98 -10.72
N LEU A 136 3.09 -0.03 -11.34
CA LEU A 136 2.70 -0.50 -12.68
C LEU A 136 1.25 -1.03 -12.68
N ALA A 137 0.90 -1.88 -11.72
CA ALA A 137 -0.44 -2.43 -11.59
C ALA A 137 -1.48 -1.31 -11.36
N ARG A 138 -1.21 -0.38 -10.44
CA ARG A 138 -2.09 0.76 -10.19
C ARG A 138 -2.32 1.59 -11.45
N ASN A 139 -1.26 1.90 -12.21
CA ASN A 139 -1.38 2.64 -13.45
C ASN A 139 -2.16 1.86 -14.50
N TYR A 140 -1.91 0.57 -14.63
CA TYR A 140 -2.66 -0.30 -15.55
C TYR A 140 -4.17 -0.28 -15.25
N PHE A 141 -4.56 -0.36 -13.99
CA PHE A 141 -5.98 -0.39 -13.60
C PHE A 141 -6.69 0.96 -13.69
N PHE A 142 -5.99 2.06 -13.38
CA PHE A 142 -6.67 3.33 -13.12
C PHE A 142 -6.27 4.48 -14.07
N VAL A 143 -5.18 4.34 -14.82
CA VAL A 143 -4.71 5.39 -15.71
C VAL A 143 -4.91 4.97 -17.17
N ARG A 144 -5.87 5.63 -17.83
CA ARG A 144 -6.14 5.36 -19.24
C ARG A 144 -4.90 5.63 -20.10
N ASN A 145 -4.61 4.71 -21.03
CA ASN A 145 -3.46 4.79 -21.95
C ASN A 145 -2.10 4.88 -21.23
N SER A 146 -1.99 4.36 -20.01
CA SER A 146 -0.70 4.33 -19.32
C SER A 146 0.30 3.47 -20.08
N LYS A 147 1.52 4.00 -20.26
CA LYS A 147 2.65 3.25 -20.79
C LYS A 147 3.58 2.92 -19.63
N ASN A 148 3.67 1.65 -19.30
CA ASN A 148 4.49 1.16 -18.17
C ASN A 148 5.59 0.27 -18.74
N PHE A 149 6.84 0.58 -18.39
CA PHE A 149 8.02 -0.21 -18.77
C PHE A 149 8.72 -0.68 -17.50
N VAL A 150 9.22 -1.91 -17.51
CA VAL A 150 10.00 -2.52 -16.42
C VAL A 150 11.43 -2.74 -16.89
#